data_a6db25852977596e620e068e31a1451a
#
_entry.id   a6db25852977596e620e068e31a1451a
#
_cell.length_a   1.000
_cell.length_b   1.000
_cell.length_c   1.000
_cell.angle_alpha   90.00
_cell.angle_beta   90.00
_cell.angle_gamma   90.00
#
_symmetry.space_group_name_H-M   'P 1'
#
loop_
_entity.id
_entity.type
_entity.pdbx_description
1 polymer ?
#
loop_
_entity_poly.entity_id
_entity_poly.type
_entity_poly.pdbx_seq_one_letter_code
_entity_poly.pdbx_strand_id
1 'polypeptide(L)'
;TKVLNERLFKGNLLTELHNLEQFAEFTLERKRPELVTGFRDTNFIGYPHNATRELLMNICQHRAYNGSNSPAHVYEYADRVEFDNTGTLYGKARPENFPTETDYRNPLISSVMRALGYVNRFGMGIGLVADELKGNGNPPAEYIFSEPSSFKVIVKSADPLALQSDTHDTHVEIQDETHVKSLRESRKEKLIELVRKYPHYTMEEIAGEMGISRATIFRLIKSMDGKVKYQGDQYHGQWTVIEE
;
A
#
# COMPACT_ATOMS: atom_id res chain seq x y z
N THR A 1 17.32 3.12 0.54
CA THR A 1 16.12 2.45 1.06
C THR A 1 16.54 1.43 2.12
N LYS A 2 15.97 1.47 3.32
CA LYS A 2 16.29 0.52 4.39
C LYS A 2 15.28 -0.63 4.34
N VAL A 3 15.75 -1.86 4.18
CA VAL A 3 14.92 -3.07 4.33
C VAL A 3 14.62 -3.24 5.82
N LEU A 4 13.34 -3.28 6.18
CA LEU A 4 12.89 -3.44 7.58
C LEU A 4 12.61 -4.90 7.92
N ASN A 5 12.17 -5.68 6.94
CA ASN A 5 11.86 -7.09 7.08
C ASN A 5 12.09 -7.80 5.74
N GLU A 6 12.59 -9.03 5.79
CA GLU A 6 12.75 -9.89 4.63
C GLU A 6 12.18 -11.27 4.94
N ARG A 7 11.36 -11.79 4.03
CA ARG A 7 10.85 -13.16 4.11
C ARG A 7 11.16 -13.89 2.82
N LEU A 8 11.79 -15.03 2.94
CA LEU A 8 12.25 -15.84 1.83
C LEU A 8 11.45 -17.13 1.73
N PHE A 9 10.81 -17.34 0.59
CA PHE A 9 10.06 -18.55 0.25
C PHE A 9 10.94 -19.45 -0.60
N LYS A 10 11.33 -20.60 -0.06
CA LYS A 10 12.22 -21.57 -0.72
C LYS A 10 11.69 -22.97 -0.56
N GLY A 11 11.75 -23.75 -1.62
CA GLY A 11 11.43 -25.16 -1.56
C GLY A 11 10.39 -25.59 -2.59
N ASN A 12 9.52 -26.51 -2.21
CA ASN A 12 8.49 -27.01 -3.09
C ASN A 12 7.39 -25.97 -3.30
N LEU A 13 7.07 -25.69 -4.56
CA LEU A 13 6.08 -24.67 -4.92
C LEU A 13 4.71 -24.90 -4.25
N LEU A 14 4.28 -26.16 -4.13
CA LEU A 14 2.99 -26.48 -3.50
C LEU A 14 2.95 -26.09 -2.02
N THR A 15 4.04 -26.30 -1.30
CA THR A 15 4.17 -25.87 0.09
C THR A 15 4.22 -24.36 0.19
N GLU A 16 4.96 -23.73 -0.71
CA GLU A 16 5.13 -22.29 -0.72
C GLU A 16 3.88 -21.53 -1.15
N LEU A 17 3.00 -22.12 -1.96
CA LEU A 17 1.70 -21.52 -2.29
C LEU A 17 0.85 -21.26 -1.04
N HIS A 18 0.82 -22.23 -0.11
CA HIS A 18 0.12 -22.03 1.16
C HIS A 18 0.76 -20.96 2.03
N ASN A 19 2.09 -20.94 2.10
CA ASN A 19 2.84 -19.91 2.83
C ASN A 19 2.64 -18.51 2.23
N LEU A 20 2.54 -18.40 0.91
CA LEU A 20 2.25 -17.15 0.19
C LEU A 20 0.83 -16.66 0.45
N GLU A 21 -0.15 -17.57 0.52
CA GLU A 21 -1.53 -17.24 0.87
C GLU A 21 -1.60 -16.64 2.27
N GLN A 22 -0.98 -17.28 3.27
CA GLN A 22 -0.88 -16.73 4.62
C GLN A 22 -0.14 -15.39 4.66
N PHE A 23 0.93 -15.25 3.88
CA PHE A 23 1.65 -13.98 3.80
C PHE A 23 0.77 -12.87 3.24
N ALA A 24 0.00 -13.12 2.19
CA ALA A 24 -0.94 -12.14 1.63
C ALA A 24 -1.94 -11.70 2.70
N GLU A 25 -2.58 -12.65 3.35
CA GLU A 25 -3.62 -12.40 4.36
C GLU A 25 -3.10 -11.60 5.55
N PHE A 26 -1.95 -11.97 6.11
CA PHE A 26 -1.44 -11.34 7.33
C PHE A 26 -0.56 -10.11 7.10
N THR A 27 0.01 -9.95 5.92
CA THR A 27 0.98 -8.88 5.66
C THR A 27 0.43 -7.82 4.70
N LEU A 28 -0.12 -8.23 3.56
CA LEU A 28 -0.55 -7.28 2.53
C LEU A 28 -1.97 -6.76 2.79
N GLU A 29 -2.84 -7.57 3.37
CA GLU A 29 -4.24 -7.22 3.61
C GLU A 29 -4.46 -6.55 4.96
N ARG A 30 -3.54 -5.72 5.40
CA ARG A 30 -3.68 -5.03 6.69
C ARG A 30 -5.01 -4.30 6.76
N LYS A 31 -5.89 -4.82 7.59
CA LYS A 31 -7.17 -4.19 7.93
C LYS A 31 -6.91 -3.17 9.02
N ARG A 32 -7.29 -1.94 8.77
CA ARG A 32 -7.25 -0.87 9.76
C ARG A 32 -8.69 -0.46 10.08
N PRO A 33 -9.10 -0.45 11.38
CA PRO A 33 -10.39 0.12 11.74
C PRO A 33 -10.43 1.60 11.32
N GLU A 34 -11.44 1.97 10.58
CA GLU A 34 -11.74 3.35 10.25
C GLU A 34 -13.06 3.73 10.91
N LEU A 35 -13.02 4.75 11.76
CA LEU A 35 -14.22 5.33 12.36
C LEU A 35 -14.99 6.08 11.29
N VAL A 36 -16.04 5.46 10.81
CA VAL A 36 -17.06 6.15 9.99
C VAL A 36 -18.04 6.81 10.94
N THR A 37 -18.43 8.05 10.63
CA THR A 37 -19.43 8.82 11.35
C THR A 37 -20.70 8.01 11.61
N GLY A 38 -20.93 7.62 12.87
CA GLY A 38 -22.04 6.78 13.29
C GLY A 38 -21.60 5.61 14.17
N PHE A 39 -22.53 4.70 14.44
CA PHE A 39 -22.30 3.49 15.25
C PHE A 39 -21.72 2.30 14.45
N ARG A 40 -21.13 2.55 13.29
CA ARG A 40 -20.59 1.49 12.43
C ARG A 40 -19.08 1.68 12.23
N ASP A 41 -18.31 0.65 12.57
CA ASP A 41 -16.92 0.54 12.21
C ASP A 41 -16.83 -0.06 10.80
N THR A 42 -16.06 0.58 9.91
CA THR A 42 -15.61 -0.03 8.67
C THR A 42 -14.13 -0.38 8.79
N ASN A 43 -13.75 -1.50 8.20
CA ASN A 43 -12.35 -1.84 8.07
C ASN A 43 -11.83 -1.28 6.75
N PHE A 44 -10.84 -0.41 6.85
CA PHE A 44 -10.08 0.03 5.71
C PHE A 44 -9.11 -1.09 5.28
N ILE A 45 -9.08 -1.40 4.00
CA ILE A 45 -8.21 -2.40 3.41
C ILE A 45 -7.28 -1.69 2.43
N GLY A 46 -5.97 -1.69 2.69
CA GLY A 46 -4.99 -1.05 1.82
C GLY A 46 -4.94 -1.68 0.43
N TYR A 47 -5.00 -3.02 0.40
CA TYR A 47 -4.95 -3.82 -0.82
C TYR A 47 -5.98 -4.94 -0.76
N PRO A 48 -6.93 -5.05 -1.71
CA PRO A 48 -7.99 -6.06 -1.66
C PRO A 48 -7.44 -7.46 -1.85
N HIS A 49 -8.00 -8.42 -1.09
CA HIS A 49 -7.55 -9.82 -1.02
C HIS A 49 -7.44 -10.47 -2.41
N ASN A 50 -8.49 -10.39 -3.20
CA ASN A 50 -8.51 -11.08 -4.49
C ASN A 50 -7.49 -10.50 -5.46
N ALA A 51 -7.22 -9.19 -5.42
CA ALA A 51 -6.21 -8.57 -6.26
C ALA A 51 -4.79 -9.01 -5.87
N THR A 52 -4.44 -8.96 -4.58
CA THR A 52 -3.12 -9.38 -4.09
C THR A 52 -2.87 -10.86 -4.33
N ARG A 53 -3.87 -11.70 -4.05
CA ARG A 53 -3.83 -13.13 -4.32
C ARG A 53 -3.57 -13.43 -5.80
N GLU A 54 -4.33 -12.80 -6.70
CA GLU A 54 -4.18 -12.99 -8.13
C GLU A 54 -2.78 -12.59 -8.62
N LEU A 55 -2.24 -11.47 -8.16
CA LEU A 55 -0.91 -11.02 -8.53
C LEU A 55 0.19 -11.97 -8.02
N LEU A 56 0.07 -12.49 -6.79
CA LEU A 56 1.00 -13.49 -6.26
C LEU A 56 0.94 -14.81 -7.05
N MET A 57 -0.25 -15.28 -7.40
CA MET A 57 -0.42 -16.49 -8.21
C MET A 57 0.15 -16.30 -9.61
N ASN A 58 -0.01 -15.11 -10.20
CA ASN A 58 0.57 -14.77 -11.49
C ASN A 58 2.11 -14.79 -11.47
N ILE A 59 2.74 -14.38 -10.38
CA ILE A 59 4.19 -14.55 -10.21
C ILE A 59 4.57 -16.03 -10.38
N CYS A 60 3.90 -16.92 -9.67
CA CYS A 60 4.20 -18.37 -9.73
C CYS A 60 3.95 -18.96 -11.11
N GLN A 61 2.87 -18.57 -11.79
CA GLN A 61 2.52 -19.10 -13.11
C GLN A 61 3.43 -18.64 -14.23
N HIS A 62 3.84 -17.36 -14.19
CA HIS A 62 4.49 -16.71 -15.34
C HIS A 62 5.99 -16.50 -15.18
N ARG A 63 6.55 -16.85 -14.02
CA ARG A 63 8.00 -16.75 -13.79
C ARG A 63 8.79 -17.57 -14.83
N ALA A 64 9.91 -17.01 -15.28
CA ALA A 64 10.88 -17.74 -16.11
C ALA A 64 11.79 -18.58 -15.23
N TYR A 65 11.41 -19.82 -14.93
CA TYR A 65 12.18 -20.75 -14.10
C TYR A 65 13.47 -21.25 -14.75
N ASN A 66 13.55 -21.19 -16.07
CA ASN A 66 14.68 -21.69 -16.87
C ASN A 66 15.62 -20.61 -17.39
N GLY A 67 15.28 -19.36 -17.22
CA GLY A 67 16.01 -18.24 -17.82
C GLY A 67 16.90 -17.44 -16.86
N SER A 68 16.68 -17.56 -15.57
CA SER A 68 17.42 -16.78 -14.57
C SER A 68 17.35 -17.44 -13.21
N ASN A 69 18.44 -17.33 -12.44
CA ASN A 69 18.48 -17.70 -11.02
C ASN A 69 17.94 -16.57 -10.12
N SER A 70 17.56 -15.41 -10.69
CA SER A 70 16.99 -14.32 -9.93
C SER A 70 15.63 -14.71 -9.35
N PRO A 71 15.40 -14.53 -8.06
CA PRO A 71 14.07 -14.75 -7.46
C PRO A 71 13.05 -13.73 -8.00
N ALA A 72 11.78 -14.06 -7.89
CA ALA A 72 10.75 -13.06 -7.95
C ALA A 72 10.68 -12.32 -6.62
N HIS A 73 10.29 -11.05 -6.65
CA HIS A 73 10.25 -10.19 -5.47
C HIS A 73 8.88 -9.58 -5.28
N VAL A 74 8.49 -9.43 -4.02
CA VAL A 74 7.38 -8.58 -3.62
C VAL A 74 7.94 -7.55 -2.65
N TYR A 75 7.87 -6.28 -3.03
CA TYR A 75 8.32 -5.16 -2.21
C TYR A 75 7.12 -4.42 -1.63
N GLU A 76 7.03 -4.38 -0.31
CA GLU A 76 6.04 -3.58 0.38
C GLU A 76 6.67 -2.24 0.80
N TYR A 77 6.10 -1.15 0.29
CA TYR A 77 6.41 0.22 0.67
C TYR A 77 5.30 0.79 1.53
N ALA A 78 5.50 1.98 2.04
CA ALA A 78 4.49 2.64 2.87
C ALA A 78 3.18 2.94 2.09
N ASP A 79 3.29 3.21 0.80
CA ASP A 79 2.23 3.69 -0.09
C ASP A 79 1.83 2.71 -1.20
N ARG A 80 2.65 1.68 -1.44
CA ARG A 80 2.45 0.74 -2.56
C ARG A 80 3.05 -0.64 -2.29
N VAL A 81 2.61 -1.61 -3.08
CA VAL A 81 3.25 -2.91 -3.21
C VAL A 81 3.70 -3.09 -4.66
N GLU A 82 4.93 -3.55 -4.85
CA GLU A 82 5.50 -3.88 -6.15
C GLU A 82 5.69 -5.39 -6.26
N PHE A 83 5.17 -5.98 -7.31
CA PHE A 83 5.33 -7.39 -7.67
C PHE A 83 6.29 -7.45 -8.85
N ASP A 84 7.51 -7.94 -8.64
CA ASP A 84 8.55 -8.02 -9.67
C ASP A 84 8.83 -9.48 -10.01
N ASN A 85 8.61 -9.84 -11.26
CA ASN A 85 8.74 -11.20 -11.74
C ASN A 85 9.80 -11.32 -12.83
N THR A 86 10.58 -12.38 -12.75
CA THR A 86 11.57 -12.70 -13.79
C THR A 86 10.88 -13.28 -15.02
N GLY A 87 11.18 -12.69 -16.18
CA GLY A 87 10.54 -13.00 -17.46
C GLY A 87 9.48 -11.97 -17.83
N THR A 88 9.52 -11.50 -19.06
CA THR A 88 8.51 -10.59 -19.64
C THR A 88 7.27 -11.35 -20.11
N LEU A 89 6.39 -10.74 -20.86
CA LEU A 89 5.24 -11.40 -21.49
C LEU A 89 5.69 -12.60 -22.34
N TYR A 90 4.82 -13.61 -22.48
CA TYR A 90 5.17 -14.88 -23.13
C TYR A 90 4.20 -15.25 -24.25
N GLY A 91 4.71 -15.97 -25.24
CA GLY A 91 3.92 -16.53 -26.34
C GLY A 91 3.23 -15.45 -27.19
N LYS A 92 1.91 -15.41 -27.17
CA LYS A 92 1.09 -14.43 -27.91
C LYS A 92 1.02 -13.07 -27.23
N ALA A 93 1.19 -13.04 -25.91
CA ALA A 93 1.08 -11.80 -25.14
C ALA A 93 2.20 -10.83 -25.52
N ARG A 94 1.83 -9.58 -25.80
CA ARG A 94 2.70 -8.46 -26.13
C ARG A 94 2.22 -7.22 -25.38
N PRO A 95 3.06 -6.21 -25.15
CA PRO A 95 2.60 -4.97 -24.53
C PRO A 95 1.39 -4.34 -25.20
N GLU A 96 1.30 -4.45 -26.54
CA GLU A 96 0.25 -3.84 -27.35
C GLU A 96 -1.12 -4.52 -27.20
N ASN A 97 -1.14 -5.80 -26.83
CA ASN A 97 -2.38 -6.57 -26.68
C ASN A 97 -2.66 -7.02 -25.25
N PHE A 98 -1.81 -6.61 -24.29
CA PHE A 98 -2.03 -6.87 -22.87
C PHE A 98 -3.18 -6.00 -22.32
N PRO A 99 -4.08 -6.51 -21.49
CA PRO A 99 -4.16 -7.88 -20.97
C PRO A 99 -5.09 -8.84 -21.77
N THR A 100 -5.49 -8.44 -22.97
CA THR A 100 -6.50 -9.18 -23.77
C THR A 100 -5.99 -10.53 -24.23
N GLU A 101 -4.75 -10.60 -24.70
CA GLU A 101 -4.10 -11.84 -25.11
C GLU A 101 -3.24 -12.40 -23.98
N THR A 102 -3.44 -13.66 -23.68
CA THR A 102 -2.70 -14.37 -22.63
C THR A 102 -2.09 -15.66 -23.17
N ASP A 103 -0.93 -16.04 -22.65
CA ASP A 103 -0.30 -17.34 -22.91
C ASP A 103 0.41 -17.83 -21.65
N TYR A 104 0.55 -19.13 -21.51
CA TYR A 104 1.13 -19.76 -20.32
C TYR A 104 2.60 -20.09 -20.53
N ARG A 105 3.48 -19.40 -19.80
CA ARG A 105 4.91 -19.76 -19.77
C ARG A 105 5.13 -21.15 -19.14
N ASN A 106 4.37 -21.48 -18.11
CA ASN A 106 4.48 -22.73 -17.35
C ASN A 106 3.15 -23.49 -17.33
N PRO A 107 2.75 -24.15 -18.43
CA PRO A 107 1.42 -24.75 -18.54
C PRO A 107 1.18 -25.87 -17.53
N LEU A 108 2.22 -26.62 -17.15
CA LEU A 108 2.11 -27.66 -16.13
C LEU A 108 1.84 -27.05 -14.75
N ILE A 109 2.59 -26.01 -14.36
CA ILE A 109 2.38 -25.30 -13.09
C ILE A 109 0.96 -24.71 -13.05
N SER A 110 0.54 -24.06 -14.13
CA SER A 110 -0.80 -23.48 -14.25
C SER A 110 -1.90 -24.54 -14.12
N SER A 111 -1.71 -25.73 -14.71
CA SER A 111 -2.64 -26.86 -14.58
C SER A 111 -2.76 -27.35 -13.15
N VAL A 112 -1.63 -27.53 -12.45
CA VAL A 112 -1.61 -27.99 -11.06
C VAL A 112 -2.24 -26.94 -10.14
N MET A 113 -1.86 -25.67 -10.27
CA MET A 113 -2.45 -24.59 -9.48
C MET A 113 -3.95 -24.47 -9.66
N ARG A 114 -4.43 -24.71 -10.89
CA ARG A 114 -5.87 -24.77 -11.21
C ARG A 114 -6.55 -25.95 -10.55
N ALA A 115 -5.96 -27.14 -10.62
CA ALA A 115 -6.50 -28.33 -9.98
C ALA A 115 -6.62 -28.19 -8.47
N LEU A 116 -5.71 -27.45 -7.84
CA LEU A 116 -5.71 -27.14 -6.42
C LEU A 116 -6.57 -25.93 -6.04
N GLY A 117 -7.20 -25.25 -6.99
CA GLY A 117 -8.08 -24.10 -6.74
C GLY A 117 -7.37 -22.77 -6.51
N TYR A 118 -6.06 -22.69 -6.74
CA TYR A 118 -5.31 -21.44 -6.60
C TYR A 118 -5.54 -20.45 -7.74
N VAL A 119 -6.01 -20.90 -8.89
CA VAL A 119 -6.18 -20.10 -10.11
C VAL A 119 -7.52 -20.34 -10.76
N ASN A 120 -8.14 -19.29 -11.25
CA ASN A 120 -9.40 -19.35 -11.97
C ASN A 120 -9.22 -19.81 -13.43
N ARG A 121 -10.29 -20.41 -14.00
CA ARG A 121 -10.24 -21.09 -15.31
C ARG A 121 -10.23 -20.17 -16.53
N PHE A 122 -10.55 -18.88 -16.39
CA PHE A 122 -11.01 -18.08 -17.53
C PHE A 122 -10.05 -16.98 -18.01
N GLY A 123 -8.80 -16.93 -17.54
CA GLY A 123 -7.84 -15.92 -17.99
C GLY A 123 -8.25 -14.47 -17.67
N MET A 124 -9.20 -14.29 -16.74
CA MET A 124 -9.75 -12.97 -16.38
C MET A 124 -9.04 -12.33 -15.17
N GLY A 125 -7.88 -12.88 -14.77
CA GLY A 125 -7.19 -12.48 -13.55
C GLY A 125 -6.84 -11.00 -13.49
N ILE A 126 -6.31 -10.43 -14.57
CA ILE A 126 -5.98 -8.99 -14.62
C ILE A 126 -7.24 -8.12 -14.61
N GLY A 127 -8.32 -8.56 -15.25
CA GLY A 127 -9.62 -7.88 -15.14
C GLY A 127 -10.17 -7.90 -13.73
N LEU A 128 -10.07 -9.05 -13.03
CA LEU A 128 -10.43 -9.15 -11.62
C LEU A 128 -9.60 -8.19 -10.74
N VAL A 129 -8.29 -8.12 -10.96
CA VAL A 129 -7.42 -7.16 -10.24
C VAL A 129 -7.92 -5.73 -10.44
N ALA A 130 -8.23 -5.34 -11.68
CA ALA A 130 -8.71 -3.99 -11.97
C ALA A 130 -10.05 -3.68 -11.28
N ASP A 131 -11.00 -4.61 -11.30
CA ASP A 131 -12.31 -4.46 -10.69
C ASP A 131 -12.22 -4.39 -9.15
N GLU A 132 -11.42 -5.25 -8.54
CA GLU A 132 -11.19 -5.27 -7.09
C GLU A 132 -10.51 -3.99 -6.59
N LEU A 133 -9.47 -3.53 -7.29
CA LEU A 133 -8.79 -2.28 -6.97
C LEU A 133 -9.75 -1.09 -7.07
N LYS A 134 -10.51 -1.01 -8.15
CA LYS A 134 -11.53 0.03 -8.35
C LYS A 134 -12.60 -0.01 -7.25
N GLY A 135 -13.10 -1.19 -6.92
CA GLY A 135 -14.10 -1.39 -5.88
C GLY A 135 -13.62 -0.99 -4.48
N ASN A 136 -12.33 -1.15 -4.20
CA ASN A 136 -11.71 -0.76 -2.93
C ASN A 136 -11.22 0.70 -2.90
N GLY A 137 -11.30 1.44 -4.02
CA GLY A 137 -10.82 2.82 -4.11
C GLY A 137 -9.32 2.97 -4.33
N ASN A 138 -8.61 1.89 -4.68
CA ASN A 138 -7.21 1.98 -5.09
C ASN A 138 -7.07 2.67 -6.45
N PRO A 139 -5.96 3.37 -6.71
CA PRO A 139 -5.56 3.72 -8.06
C PRO A 139 -5.41 2.48 -8.95
N PRO A 140 -5.58 2.60 -10.28
CA PRO A 140 -5.31 1.51 -11.20
C PRO A 140 -3.89 0.96 -11.05
N ALA A 141 -3.71 -0.35 -11.20
CA ALA A 141 -2.38 -0.97 -11.21
C ALA A 141 -1.57 -0.49 -12.42
N GLU A 142 -0.28 -0.27 -12.20
CA GLU A 142 0.68 0.06 -13.25
C GLU A 142 1.43 -1.21 -13.67
N TYR A 143 1.50 -1.49 -14.97
CA TYR A 143 2.18 -2.67 -15.52
C TYR A 143 3.40 -2.21 -16.29
N ILE A 144 4.58 -2.68 -15.92
CA ILE A 144 5.85 -2.31 -16.52
C ILE A 144 6.48 -3.55 -17.14
N PHE A 145 6.74 -3.47 -18.42
CA PHE A 145 7.40 -4.51 -19.21
C PHE A 145 8.82 -4.05 -19.55
N SER A 146 9.82 -4.60 -18.87
CA SER A 146 11.23 -4.24 -19.11
C SER A 146 11.92 -5.36 -19.86
N GLU A 147 12.39 -5.04 -21.06
CA GLU A 147 13.26 -5.93 -21.80
C GLU A 147 14.66 -5.99 -21.17
N PRO A 148 15.33 -7.11 -21.14
CA PRO A 148 14.92 -8.40 -21.77
C PRO A 148 14.14 -9.35 -20.83
N SER A 149 13.88 -9.02 -19.56
CA SER A 149 13.59 -10.12 -18.64
C SER A 149 12.75 -9.81 -17.39
N SER A 150 12.05 -8.70 -17.28
CA SER A 150 11.19 -8.48 -16.10
C SER A 150 9.79 -7.97 -16.44
N PHE A 151 8.85 -8.39 -15.60
CA PHE A 151 7.48 -7.92 -15.58
C PHE A 151 7.18 -7.44 -14.17
N LYS A 152 6.87 -6.15 -14.03
CA LYS A 152 6.59 -5.53 -12.74
C LYS A 152 5.15 -5.02 -12.71
N VAL A 153 4.49 -5.22 -11.58
CA VAL A 153 3.18 -4.63 -11.29
C VAL A 153 3.30 -3.76 -10.06
N ILE A 154 2.82 -2.54 -10.12
CA ILE A 154 2.77 -1.60 -9.01
C ILE A 154 1.32 -1.36 -8.63
N VAL A 155 0.99 -1.63 -7.38
CA VAL A 155 -0.34 -1.38 -6.81
C VAL A 155 -0.19 -0.35 -5.70
N LYS A 156 -0.77 0.81 -5.88
CA LYS A 156 -0.80 1.88 -4.87
C LYS A 156 -1.88 1.59 -3.83
N SER A 157 -1.60 1.94 -2.59
CA SER A 157 -2.57 1.80 -1.50
C SER A 157 -3.81 2.66 -1.75
N ALA A 158 -4.97 2.20 -1.32
CA ALA A 158 -6.16 3.04 -1.23
C ALA A 158 -6.07 4.05 -0.07
N ASP A 159 -5.08 3.91 0.84
CA ASP A 159 -4.92 4.80 1.98
C ASP A 159 -4.42 6.18 1.56
N PRO A 160 -5.24 7.25 1.67
CA PRO A 160 -4.80 8.61 1.35
C PRO A 160 -3.61 9.08 2.20
N LEU A 161 -3.43 8.51 3.40
CA LEU A 161 -2.31 8.84 4.28
C LEU A 161 -1.02 8.14 3.85
N ALA A 162 -1.11 6.94 3.30
CA ALA A 162 0.03 6.22 2.73
C ALA A 162 0.56 6.95 1.48
N LEU A 163 -0.33 7.44 0.62
CA LEU A 163 0.05 8.19 -0.58
C LEU A 163 0.72 9.54 -0.30
N GLN A 164 0.62 10.06 0.93
CA GLN A 164 1.28 11.31 1.35
C GLN A 164 2.69 11.10 1.92
N SER A 165 3.13 9.86 2.14
CA SER A 165 4.42 9.55 2.78
C SER A 165 5.62 9.59 1.83
N ASP A 166 5.40 9.57 0.52
CA ASP A 166 6.47 9.46 -0.50
C ASP A 166 7.01 10.78 -1.06
N THR A 167 6.80 11.90 -0.38
CA THR A 167 7.42 13.18 -0.80
C THR A 167 8.88 13.35 -0.35
N HIS A 168 9.62 12.25 -0.15
CA HIS A 168 11.06 12.27 0.06
C HIS A 168 11.78 11.29 -0.86
N ASP A 169 11.95 11.65 -2.07
CA ASP A 169 12.96 11.32 -3.07
C ASP A 169 12.33 11.05 -4.45
N THR A 170 11.98 12.13 -5.14
CA THR A 170 12.21 12.24 -6.59
C THR A 170 11.79 13.63 -7.04
N HIS A 171 12.71 14.36 -7.65
CA HIS A 171 12.41 15.55 -8.41
C HIS A 171 11.48 15.20 -9.59
N VAL A 172 10.20 15.44 -9.40
CA VAL A 172 9.25 15.66 -10.50
C VAL A 172 8.56 16.98 -10.18
N GLU A 173 8.83 17.98 -10.99
CA GLU A 173 8.13 19.26 -10.96
C GLU A 173 6.64 19.00 -11.19
N ILE A 174 5.85 18.98 -10.13
CA ILE A 174 4.40 19.09 -10.20
C ILE A 174 4.05 20.50 -9.74
N GLN A 175 3.59 21.29 -10.70
CA GLN A 175 2.99 22.61 -10.46
C GLN A 175 1.70 22.46 -9.64
N ASP A 176 1.80 22.23 -8.33
CA ASP A 176 0.72 22.51 -7.37
C ASP A 176 1.21 22.51 -5.91
N GLU A 177 2.39 23.09 -5.66
CA GLU A 177 2.90 23.29 -4.29
C GLU A 177 2.01 24.19 -3.42
N THR A 178 1.16 24.99 -4.03
CA THR A 178 0.32 25.98 -3.34
C THR A 178 -0.81 25.32 -2.56
N HIS A 179 -1.40 24.26 -3.08
CA HIS A 179 -2.55 23.63 -2.44
C HIS A 179 -2.15 22.75 -1.25
N VAL A 180 -1.02 22.06 -1.33
CA VAL A 180 -0.51 21.19 -0.24
C VAL A 180 0.03 22.00 0.92
N LYS A 181 0.72 23.11 0.65
CA LYS A 181 1.16 24.07 1.69
C LYS A 181 -0.05 24.68 2.41
N SER A 182 -1.08 25.09 1.67
CA SER A 182 -2.32 25.63 2.21
C SER A 182 -3.02 24.66 3.18
N LEU A 183 -3.16 23.38 2.82
CA LEU A 183 -3.78 22.36 3.68
C LEU A 183 -2.95 22.07 4.94
N ARG A 184 -1.63 22.11 4.84
CA ARG A 184 -0.73 21.87 5.99
C ARG A 184 -0.76 23.04 6.95
N GLU A 185 -0.74 24.26 6.46
CA GLU A 185 -0.85 25.45 7.30
C GLU A 185 -2.24 25.56 7.94
N SER A 186 -3.31 25.29 7.23
CA SER A 186 -4.67 25.23 7.78
C SER A 186 -4.81 24.20 8.91
N ARG A 187 -4.14 23.04 8.82
CA ARG A 187 -4.12 22.05 9.90
C ARG A 187 -3.32 22.53 11.13
N LYS A 188 -2.22 23.25 10.92
CA LYS A 188 -1.44 23.83 12.02
C LYS A 188 -2.25 24.91 12.75
N GLU A 189 -2.93 25.78 12.01
CA GLU A 189 -3.80 26.81 12.56
C GLU A 189 -4.94 26.20 13.38
N LYS A 190 -5.61 25.17 12.84
CA LYS A 190 -6.65 24.46 13.55
C LYS A 190 -6.16 23.76 14.82
N LEU A 191 -4.94 23.21 14.80
CA LEU A 191 -4.31 22.62 16.01
C LEU A 191 -4.03 23.69 17.06
N ILE A 192 -3.48 24.84 16.68
CA ILE A 192 -3.24 25.97 17.60
C ILE A 192 -4.54 26.47 18.23
N GLU A 193 -5.58 26.63 17.41
CA GLU A 193 -6.89 27.06 17.90
C GLU A 193 -7.48 26.06 18.91
N LEU A 194 -7.41 24.76 18.58
CA LEU A 194 -7.92 23.70 19.44
C LEU A 194 -7.17 23.62 20.77
N VAL A 195 -5.85 23.71 20.74
CA VAL A 195 -4.99 23.69 21.94
C VAL A 195 -5.23 24.92 22.82
N ARG A 196 -5.44 26.10 22.24
CA ARG A 196 -5.81 27.32 22.99
C ARG A 196 -7.18 27.18 23.66
N LYS A 197 -8.14 26.59 22.95
CA LYS A 197 -9.51 26.43 23.45
C LYS A 197 -9.62 25.33 24.51
N TYR A 198 -8.85 24.28 24.37
CA TYR A 198 -8.88 23.09 25.22
C TYR A 198 -7.47 22.65 25.65
N PRO A 199 -6.80 23.41 26.53
CA PRO A 199 -5.39 23.14 26.88
C PRO A 199 -5.17 21.81 27.61
N HIS A 200 -6.20 21.22 28.18
CA HIS A 200 -6.13 19.95 28.91
C HIS A 200 -6.48 18.71 28.10
N TYR A 201 -6.78 18.89 26.81
CA TYR A 201 -7.09 17.73 25.96
C TYR A 201 -5.91 16.80 25.84
N THR A 202 -6.20 15.51 25.86
CA THR A 202 -5.23 14.46 25.54
C THR A 202 -4.93 14.45 24.03
N MET A 203 -3.85 13.78 23.65
CA MET A 203 -3.52 13.59 22.22
C MET A 203 -4.63 12.85 21.46
N GLU A 204 -5.37 11.98 22.15
CA GLU A 204 -6.49 11.22 21.61
C GLU A 204 -7.69 12.14 21.34
N GLU A 205 -8.01 13.04 22.26
CA GLU A 205 -9.11 14.00 22.10
C GLU A 205 -8.81 15.00 20.98
N ILE A 206 -7.57 15.52 20.93
CA ILE A 206 -7.12 16.39 19.84
C ILE A 206 -7.21 15.66 18.50
N ALA A 207 -6.79 14.40 18.44
CA ALA A 207 -6.84 13.58 17.24
C ALA A 207 -8.30 13.36 16.77
N GLY A 208 -9.22 13.10 17.72
CA GLY A 208 -10.64 12.94 17.46
C GLY A 208 -11.27 14.23 16.89
N GLU A 209 -11.03 15.38 17.52
CA GLU A 209 -11.57 16.67 17.06
C GLU A 209 -11.01 17.12 15.69
N MET A 210 -9.76 16.75 15.40
CA MET A 210 -9.15 17.07 14.11
C MET A 210 -9.45 16.03 13.02
N GLY A 211 -10.00 14.87 13.37
CA GLY A 211 -10.27 13.77 12.45
C GLY A 211 -9.00 13.14 11.86
N ILE A 212 -7.89 13.15 12.61
CA ILE A 212 -6.60 12.61 12.17
C ILE A 212 -5.98 11.73 13.25
N SER A 213 -5.05 10.85 12.87
CA SER A 213 -4.44 9.93 13.83
C SER A 213 -3.52 10.65 14.84
N ARG A 214 -3.38 10.07 16.05
CA ARG A 214 -2.43 10.54 17.08
C ARG A 214 -1.01 10.69 16.54
N ALA A 215 -0.56 9.76 15.70
CA ALA A 215 0.75 9.84 15.07
C ALA A 215 0.88 11.06 14.14
N THR A 216 -0.19 11.45 13.48
CA THR A 216 -0.24 12.65 12.63
C THR A 216 -0.18 13.93 13.47
N ILE A 217 -0.91 13.98 14.61
CA ILE A 217 -0.81 15.10 15.57
C ILE A 217 0.62 15.24 16.08
N PHE A 218 1.26 14.14 16.47
CA PHE A 218 2.65 14.17 16.94
C PHE A 218 3.62 14.73 15.90
N ARG A 219 3.49 14.30 14.62
CA ARG A 219 4.31 14.84 13.51
C ARG A 219 4.01 16.31 13.24
N LEU A 220 2.74 16.70 13.34
CA LEU A 220 2.32 18.09 13.15
C LEU A 220 2.95 18.98 14.21
N ILE A 221 2.85 18.62 15.50
CA ILE A 221 3.47 19.33 16.61
C ILE A 221 5.00 19.41 16.41
N LYS A 222 5.64 18.31 16.05
CA LYS A 222 7.08 18.27 15.77
C LYS A 222 7.49 19.21 14.64
N SER A 223 6.64 19.38 13.61
CA SER A 223 6.90 20.28 12.48
C SER A 223 6.67 21.75 12.78
N MET A 224 6.22 22.09 14.00
CA MET A 224 5.96 23.46 14.43
C MET A 224 7.08 24.06 15.29
N ASP A 225 8.26 23.41 15.29
CA ASP A 225 9.51 23.88 15.91
C ASP A 225 9.33 24.41 17.36
N GLY A 226 8.51 23.69 18.12
CA GLY A 226 8.30 24.02 19.54
C GLY A 226 7.24 25.09 19.82
N LYS A 227 6.51 25.58 18.80
CA LYS A 227 5.38 26.52 18.99
C LYS A 227 4.24 25.92 19.83
N VAL A 228 4.10 24.59 19.84
CA VAL A 228 3.13 23.89 20.68
C VAL A 228 3.87 22.91 21.56
N LYS A 229 3.73 23.02 22.88
CA LYS A 229 4.39 22.15 23.87
C LYS A 229 3.39 21.66 24.91
N TYR A 230 3.59 20.41 25.37
CA TYR A 230 2.88 19.88 26.52
C TYR A 230 3.72 20.10 27.77
N GLN A 231 3.13 20.67 28.82
CA GLN A 231 3.77 20.95 30.12
C GLN A 231 2.99 20.28 31.23
N GLY A 232 3.64 19.48 32.04
CA GLY A 232 3.05 18.79 33.18
C GLY A 232 3.27 17.27 33.12
N ASP A 233 2.63 16.55 34.05
CA ASP A 233 2.65 15.11 34.10
C ASP A 233 1.52 14.48 33.27
N GLN A 234 1.44 13.16 33.28
CA GLN A 234 0.47 12.41 32.46
C GLN A 234 -1.00 12.69 32.84
N TYR A 235 -1.28 13.23 34.04
CA TYR A 235 -2.63 13.44 34.58
C TYR A 235 -2.99 14.92 34.77
N HIS A 236 -1.99 15.80 34.88
CA HIS A 236 -2.19 17.22 35.19
C HIS A 236 -1.42 18.14 34.23
N GLY A 237 -1.19 17.70 33.01
CA GLY A 237 -0.51 18.48 32.00
C GLY A 237 -1.45 19.35 31.19
N GLN A 238 -0.87 20.35 30.54
CA GLN A 238 -1.58 21.22 29.62
C GLN A 238 -0.72 21.57 28.42
N TRP A 239 -1.38 21.80 27.31
CA TRP A 239 -0.75 22.31 26.10
C TRP A 239 -0.56 23.80 26.20
N THR A 240 0.56 24.28 25.73
CA THR A 240 0.87 25.72 25.65
C THR A 240 1.31 26.07 24.24
N VAL A 241 0.86 27.22 23.75
CA VAL A 241 1.30 27.82 22.49
C VAL A 241 2.29 28.93 22.84
N ILE A 242 3.50 28.81 22.29
CA ILE A 242 4.56 29.81 22.46
C ILE A 242 4.46 30.75 21.27
N GLU A 243 4.15 32.02 21.54
CA GLU A 243 4.22 33.10 20.55
C GLU A 243 5.62 33.73 20.65
N GLU A 244 6.28 33.93 19.51
CA GLU A 244 7.48 34.76 19.38
C GLU A 244 7.10 36.23 19.33
#